data_5239595636cfbaeef0455730059691ca
#
_entry.id   5239595636cfbaeef0455730059691ca
#
_cell.length_a   1.000
_cell.length_b   1.000
_cell.length_c   1.000
_cell.angle_alpha   90.00
_cell.angle_beta   90.00
_cell.angle_gamma   90.00
#
_symmetry.space_group_name_H-M   'P 1'
#
loop_
_entity.id
_entity.type
_entity.pdbx_description
1 polymer ?
#
loop_
_entity_poly.entity_id
_entity_poly.type
_entity_poly.pdbx_seq_one_letter_code
_entity_poly.pdbx_strand_id
1 'polypeptide(L)'
;MKVMKIGIVIADFYPEIASEMLSEAQNAAKEKGIKVVAVSKVVGAFDIPIALKRILERRDVNAAVVLGAVVQGETSHDEVVAYTSAEKILSLSLQYNKPVGYGVSGPRMTIAQAKARAKEFARRAVEAIFIRQS
;
A
#
# COMPACT_ATOMS: atom_id res chain seq x y z
N MET A 1 9.07 24.48 5.73
CA MET A 1 8.64 23.08 5.93
C MET A 1 8.75 22.30 4.64
N LYS A 2 9.39 21.15 4.70
CA LYS A 2 9.46 20.29 3.53
C LYS A 2 8.14 19.55 3.34
N VAL A 3 7.66 19.52 2.10
CA VAL A 3 6.50 18.72 1.73
C VAL A 3 6.95 17.26 1.65
N MET A 4 6.23 16.37 2.33
CA MET A 4 6.47 14.94 2.19
C MET A 4 6.04 14.49 0.80
N LYS A 5 6.92 13.76 0.12
CA LYS A 5 6.66 13.21 -1.21
C LYS A 5 6.63 11.70 -1.13
N ILE A 6 5.59 11.09 -1.66
CA ILE A 6 5.40 9.65 -1.56
C ILE A 6 5.15 9.01 -2.91
N GLY A 7 5.44 7.71 -2.97
CA GLY A 7 4.96 6.84 -4.02
C GLY A 7 3.86 5.93 -3.48
N ILE A 8 2.98 5.51 -4.36
CA ILE A 8 1.93 4.54 -4.04
C ILE A 8 2.10 3.35 -4.95
N VAL A 9 2.09 2.15 -4.37
CA VAL A 9 2.00 0.90 -5.13
C VAL A 9 0.60 0.33 -4.91
N ILE A 10 -0.12 0.07 -5.99
CA ILE A 10 -1.47 -0.49 -5.93
C ILE A 10 -1.53 -1.80 -6.70
N ALA A 11 -1.92 -2.87 -6.00
CA ALA A 11 -2.21 -4.16 -6.61
C ALA A 11 -3.68 -4.14 -7.06
N ASP A 12 -3.92 -4.24 -8.35
CA ASP A 12 -5.26 -4.07 -8.92
C ASP A 12 -5.92 -5.39 -9.33
N PHE A 13 -5.58 -6.48 -8.67
CA PHE A 13 -6.18 -7.78 -8.93
C PHE A 13 -7.71 -7.71 -8.90
N TYR A 14 -8.27 -6.91 -7.99
CA TYR A 14 -9.69 -6.59 -7.91
C TYR A 14 -9.86 -5.11 -8.25
N PRO A 15 -10.11 -4.78 -9.54
CA PRO A 15 -10.04 -3.38 -9.99
C PRO A 15 -10.94 -2.40 -9.26
N GLU A 16 -12.16 -2.81 -8.90
CA GLU A 16 -13.09 -1.93 -8.19
C GLU A 16 -12.59 -1.59 -6.79
N ILE A 17 -12.08 -2.58 -6.08
CA ILE A 17 -11.53 -2.39 -4.74
C ILE A 17 -10.27 -1.52 -4.83
N ALA A 18 -9.40 -1.82 -5.79
CA ALA A 18 -8.16 -1.07 -6.00
C ALA A 18 -8.44 0.40 -6.32
N SER A 19 -9.43 0.66 -7.16
CA SER A 19 -9.81 2.02 -7.53
C SER A 19 -10.27 2.83 -6.32
N GLU A 20 -11.08 2.24 -5.44
CA GLU A 20 -11.51 2.89 -4.21
C GLU A 20 -10.35 3.16 -3.25
N MET A 21 -9.45 2.17 -3.11
CA MET A 21 -8.27 2.34 -2.24
C MET A 21 -7.36 3.45 -2.74
N LEU A 22 -7.08 3.47 -4.03
CA LEU A 22 -6.20 4.47 -4.61
C LEU A 22 -6.80 5.88 -4.46
N SER A 23 -8.08 6.03 -4.79
CA SER A 23 -8.78 7.29 -4.67
C SER A 23 -8.76 7.82 -3.23
N GLU A 24 -9.05 6.96 -2.26
CA GLU A 24 -9.07 7.36 -0.87
C GLU A 24 -7.66 7.69 -0.34
N ALA A 25 -6.65 6.93 -0.76
CA ALA A 25 -5.26 7.24 -0.38
C ALA A 25 -4.82 8.59 -0.93
N GLN A 26 -5.18 8.89 -2.17
CA GLN A 26 -4.87 10.19 -2.80
C GLN A 26 -5.59 11.33 -2.08
N ASN A 27 -6.85 11.13 -1.70
CA ASN A 27 -7.61 12.12 -0.95
C ASN A 27 -7.00 12.36 0.43
N ALA A 28 -6.66 11.29 1.14
CA ALA A 28 -6.03 11.41 2.46
C ALA A 28 -4.68 12.12 2.38
N ALA A 29 -3.88 11.82 1.36
CA ALA A 29 -2.60 12.49 1.16
C ALA A 29 -2.80 13.99 0.91
N LYS A 30 -3.76 14.35 0.07
CA LYS A 30 -4.08 15.75 -0.24
C LYS A 30 -4.51 16.50 1.01
N GLU A 31 -5.36 15.89 1.84
CA GLU A 31 -5.81 16.51 3.09
C GLU A 31 -4.66 16.83 4.04
N LYS A 32 -3.59 16.04 3.99
CA LYS A 32 -2.42 16.18 4.87
C LYS A 32 -1.28 16.96 4.23
N GLY A 33 -1.47 17.48 3.02
CA GLY A 33 -0.41 18.19 2.32
C GLY A 33 0.71 17.29 1.82
N ILE A 34 0.47 16.00 1.68
CA ILE A 34 1.42 15.03 1.16
C ILE A 34 1.31 15.00 -0.36
N LYS A 35 2.45 15.08 -1.04
CA LYS A 35 2.47 15.05 -2.51
C LYS A 35 2.73 13.64 -3.00
N VAL A 36 1.84 13.11 -3.84
CA VAL A 36 2.02 11.83 -4.51
C VAL A 36 2.79 12.07 -5.80
N VAL A 37 4.03 11.58 -5.87
CA VAL A 37 4.91 11.81 -7.04
C VAL A 37 4.99 10.61 -7.97
N ALA A 38 4.53 9.45 -7.53
CA ALA A 38 4.54 8.23 -8.34
C ALA A 38 3.40 7.31 -7.92
N VAL A 39 2.78 6.68 -8.91
CA VAL A 39 1.81 5.61 -8.68
C VAL A 39 2.21 4.44 -9.57
N SER A 40 2.46 3.30 -8.96
CA SER A 40 2.84 2.08 -9.67
C SER A 40 1.73 1.05 -9.50
N LYS A 41 1.17 0.57 -10.61
CA LYS A 41 0.16 -0.48 -10.60
C LYS A 41 0.80 -1.83 -10.87
N VAL A 42 0.47 -2.81 -10.03
CA VAL A 42 0.92 -4.19 -10.20
C VAL A 42 -0.30 -5.11 -10.18
N VAL A 43 -0.13 -6.34 -10.65
CA VAL A 43 -1.26 -7.27 -10.77
C VAL A 43 -1.73 -7.77 -9.41
N GLY A 44 -0.83 -8.30 -8.60
CA GLY A 44 -1.18 -8.88 -7.31
C GLY A 44 -0.26 -8.41 -6.20
N ALA A 45 -0.65 -8.72 -4.96
CA ALA A 45 0.14 -8.34 -3.79
C ALA A 45 1.56 -8.92 -3.82
N PHE A 46 1.74 -10.09 -4.42
CA PHE A 46 3.05 -10.72 -4.56
C PHE A 46 4.00 -9.86 -5.39
N ASP A 47 3.48 -9.01 -6.26
CA ASP A 47 4.27 -8.16 -7.15
C ASP A 47 4.60 -6.79 -6.53
N ILE A 48 4.04 -6.50 -5.35
CA ILE A 48 4.27 -5.22 -4.68
C ILE A 48 5.74 -4.99 -4.34
N PRO A 49 6.48 -5.97 -3.79
CA PRO A 49 7.85 -5.70 -3.33
C PRO A 49 8.79 -5.14 -4.40
N ILE A 50 8.75 -5.66 -5.63
CA ILE A 50 9.65 -5.14 -6.67
C ILE A 50 9.31 -3.71 -7.07
N ALA A 51 8.03 -3.38 -7.17
CA ALA A 51 7.60 -2.03 -7.47
C ALA A 51 7.92 -1.08 -6.32
N LEU A 52 7.73 -1.53 -5.09
CA LEU A 52 8.06 -0.75 -3.89
C LEU A 52 9.56 -0.44 -3.83
N LYS A 53 10.40 -1.44 -4.11
CA LYS A 53 11.83 -1.24 -4.11
C LYS A 53 12.22 -0.11 -5.07
N ARG A 54 11.67 -0.11 -6.27
CA ARG A 54 11.96 0.92 -7.28
C ARG A 54 11.52 2.30 -6.83
N ILE A 55 10.39 2.39 -6.14
CA ILE A 55 9.90 3.66 -5.58
C ILE A 55 10.82 4.14 -4.46
N LEU A 56 11.19 3.26 -3.55
CA LEU A 56 12.04 3.63 -2.41
C LEU A 56 13.46 4.02 -2.81
N GLU A 57 13.92 3.57 -3.98
CA GLU A 57 15.23 3.96 -4.52
C GLU A 57 15.25 5.41 -5.03
N ARG A 58 14.09 6.00 -5.26
CA ARG A 58 14.02 7.37 -5.79
C ARG A 58 14.41 8.38 -4.70
N ARG A 59 15.25 9.34 -5.10
CA ARG A 59 15.69 10.40 -4.18
C ARG A 59 14.59 11.38 -3.82
N ASP A 60 13.57 11.51 -4.67
CA ASP A 60 12.46 12.44 -4.46
C ASP A 60 11.32 11.84 -3.63
N VAL A 61 11.48 10.61 -3.13
CA VAL A 61 10.46 9.93 -2.34
C VAL A 61 10.93 9.79 -0.90
N ASN A 62 10.10 10.26 0.04
CA ASN A 62 10.37 10.19 1.48
C ASN A 62 9.74 8.97 2.14
N ALA A 63 8.65 8.47 1.57
CA ALA A 63 7.86 7.38 2.10
C ALA A 63 7.03 6.75 1.00
N ALA A 64 6.39 5.64 1.27
CA ALA A 64 5.52 4.99 0.30
C ALA A 64 4.28 4.43 0.98
N VAL A 65 3.25 4.17 0.20
CA VAL A 65 2.04 3.50 0.62
C VAL A 65 1.82 2.32 -0.33
N VAL A 66 1.52 1.16 0.22
CA VAL A 66 1.18 -0.03 -0.57
C VAL A 66 -0.28 -0.40 -0.30
N LEU A 67 -1.01 -0.67 -1.36
CA LEU A 67 -2.45 -0.90 -1.34
C LEU A 67 -2.80 -2.17 -2.12
N GLY A 68 -3.79 -2.89 -1.66
CA GLY A 68 -4.30 -4.05 -2.36
C GLY A 68 -5.22 -4.88 -1.49
N ALA A 69 -5.82 -5.90 -2.08
CA ALA A 69 -6.68 -6.82 -1.36
C ALA A 69 -6.27 -8.25 -1.67
N VAL A 70 -6.04 -9.04 -0.63
CA VAL A 70 -5.78 -10.47 -0.74
C VAL A 70 -7.02 -11.18 -0.22
N VAL A 71 -7.75 -11.81 -1.13
CA VAL A 71 -9.04 -12.44 -0.82
C VAL A 71 -8.87 -13.94 -0.64
N GLN A 72 -9.56 -14.48 0.35
CA GLN A 72 -9.54 -15.90 0.66
C GLN A 72 -10.14 -16.72 -0.50
N GLY A 73 -9.41 -17.75 -0.93
CA GLY A 73 -9.87 -18.72 -1.91
C GLY A 73 -10.15 -20.08 -1.26
N GLU A 74 -10.14 -21.12 -2.07
CA GLU A 74 -10.39 -22.50 -1.62
C GLU A 74 -9.19 -23.11 -0.88
N THR A 75 -7.99 -22.54 -1.07
CA THR A 75 -6.75 -23.05 -0.48
C THR A 75 -6.15 -21.96 0.42
N SER A 76 -5.03 -22.29 1.09
CA SER A 76 -4.28 -21.33 1.90
C SER A 76 -3.37 -20.41 1.09
N HIS A 77 -3.57 -20.31 -0.22
CA HIS A 77 -2.73 -19.50 -1.11
C HIS A 77 -2.72 -18.03 -0.70
N ASP A 78 -3.87 -17.50 -0.25
CA ASP A 78 -3.98 -16.14 0.23
C ASP A 78 -3.05 -15.86 1.42
N GLU A 79 -2.87 -16.83 2.31
CA GLU A 79 -1.97 -16.70 3.43
C GLU A 79 -0.51 -16.60 2.98
N VAL A 80 -0.12 -17.43 2.01
CA VAL A 80 1.24 -17.40 1.45
C VAL A 80 1.53 -16.05 0.82
N VAL A 81 0.62 -15.55 0.01
CA VAL A 81 0.77 -14.26 -0.66
C VAL A 81 0.84 -13.11 0.35
N ALA A 82 -0.09 -13.08 1.30
CA ALA A 82 -0.17 -12.01 2.27
C ALA A 82 1.05 -11.96 3.20
N TYR A 83 1.43 -13.08 3.79
CA TYR A 83 2.55 -13.11 4.73
C TYR A 83 3.88 -12.86 4.05
N THR A 84 4.10 -13.46 2.87
CA THR A 84 5.36 -13.29 2.15
C THR A 84 5.54 -11.86 1.69
N SER A 85 4.49 -11.26 1.10
CA SER A 85 4.57 -9.87 0.64
C SER A 85 4.76 -8.91 1.81
N ALA A 86 4.03 -9.12 2.91
CA ALA A 86 4.12 -8.25 4.09
C ALA A 86 5.53 -8.24 4.68
N GLU A 87 6.15 -9.42 4.78
CA GLU A 87 7.53 -9.52 5.28
C GLU A 87 8.50 -8.75 4.41
N LYS A 88 8.40 -8.91 3.09
CA LYS A 88 9.32 -8.22 2.17
C LYS A 88 9.07 -6.71 2.12
N ILE A 89 7.83 -6.29 2.24
CA ILE A 89 7.48 -4.86 2.32
C ILE A 89 8.13 -4.24 3.56
N LEU A 90 7.99 -4.89 4.70
CA LEU A 90 8.60 -4.41 5.94
C LEU A 90 10.13 -4.37 5.83
N SER A 91 10.73 -5.41 5.27
CA SER A 91 12.18 -5.48 5.06
C SER A 91 12.69 -4.32 4.20
N LEU A 92 11.97 -3.99 3.14
CA LEU A 92 12.32 -2.87 2.26
C LEU A 92 12.24 -1.53 2.97
N SER A 93 11.22 -1.33 3.80
CA SER A 93 11.09 -0.12 4.61
C SER A 93 12.31 0.08 5.50
N LEU A 94 12.73 -0.98 6.17
CA LEU A 94 13.89 -0.96 7.04
C LEU A 94 15.20 -0.76 6.25
N GLN A 95 15.33 -1.41 5.12
CA GLN A 95 16.52 -1.32 4.27
C GLN A 95 16.76 0.10 3.77
N TYR A 96 15.72 0.77 3.32
CA TYR A 96 15.81 2.12 2.76
C TYR A 96 15.61 3.22 3.80
N ASN A 97 15.28 2.84 5.03
CA ASN A 97 15.00 3.77 6.11
C ASN A 97 13.92 4.80 5.70
N LYS A 98 12.87 4.31 5.07
CA LYS A 98 11.73 5.11 4.62
C LYS A 98 10.44 4.45 5.07
N PRO A 99 9.53 5.17 5.74
CA PRO A 99 8.26 4.59 6.18
C PRO A 99 7.44 4.07 5.02
N VAL A 100 6.77 2.95 5.24
CA VAL A 100 5.82 2.39 4.29
C VAL A 100 4.50 2.17 5.00
N GLY A 101 3.46 2.81 4.51
CA GLY A 101 2.10 2.61 4.98
C GLY A 101 1.53 1.34 4.37
N TYR A 102 1.11 0.41 5.22
CA TYR A 102 0.65 -0.89 4.80
C TYR A 102 -0.87 -0.91 4.70
N GLY A 103 -1.39 -0.88 3.48
CA GLY A 103 -2.82 -0.90 3.19
C GLY A 103 -3.23 -2.12 2.35
N VAL A 104 -2.60 -3.26 2.57
CA VAL A 104 -2.98 -4.52 1.93
C VAL A 104 -3.87 -5.30 2.89
N SER A 105 -5.12 -5.54 2.49
CA SER A 105 -6.07 -6.29 3.31
C SER A 105 -5.93 -7.80 3.07
N GLY A 106 -6.31 -8.58 4.07
CA GLY A 106 -6.13 -10.02 4.12
C GLY A 106 -4.93 -10.41 4.97
N PRO A 107 -4.66 -11.71 5.16
CA PRO A 107 -5.38 -12.86 4.60
C PRO A 107 -6.72 -13.14 5.30
N ARG A 108 -7.37 -14.22 4.89
CA ARG A 108 -8.62 -14.72 5.46
C ARG A 108 -9.79 -13.72 5.36
N MET A 109 -9.78 -12.96 4.30
CA MET A 109 -10.78 -11.93 4.05
C MET A 109 -11.63 -12.32 2.86
N THR A 110 -12.96 -12.23 2.99
CA THR A 110 -13.88 -12.41 1.87
C THR A 110 -13.87 -11.18 0.98
N ILE A 111 -14.35 -11.33 -0.25
CA ILE A 111 -14.46 -10.18 -1.17
C ILE A 111 -15.38 -9.10 -0.61
N ALA A 112 -16.46 -9.48 0.06
CA ALA A 112 -17.39 -8.53 0.67
C ALA A 112 -16.70 -7.73 1.78
N GLN A 113 -15.90 -8.40 2.62
CA GLN A 113 -15.13 -7.72 3.67
C GLN A 113 -14.09 -6.78 3.08
N ALA A 114 -13.41 -7.21 2.02
CA ALA A 114 -12.41 -6.38 1.34
C ALA A 114 -13.05 -5.12 0.75
N LYS A 115 -14.21 -5.25 0.11
CA LYS A 115 -14.96 -4.10 -0.41
C LYS A 115 -15.39 -3.15 0.70
N ALA A 116 -15.93 -3.68 1.80
CA ALA A 116 -16.43 -2.88 2.89
C ALA A 116 -15.35 -2.06 3.59
N ARG A 117 -14.11 -2.56 3.61
CA ARG A 117 -13.00 -1.95 4.34
C ARG A 117 -11.96 -1.27 3.46
N ALA A 118 -12.16 -1.24 2.15
CA ALA A 118 -11.17 -0.71 1.21
C ALA A 118 -10.70 0.70 1.56
N LYS A 119 -11.63 1.61 1.80
CA LYS A 119 -11.31 3.01 2.13
C LYS A 119 -10.60 3.13 3.47
N GLU A 120 -11.02 2.36 4.46
CA GLU A 120 -10.42 2.38 5.79
C GLU A 120 -8.95 1.96 5.74
N PHE A 121 -8.64 0.86 5.05
CA PHE A 121 -7.28 0.38 4.91
C PHE A 121 -6.39 1.42 4.20
N ALA A 122 -6.90 2.01 3.13
CA ALA A 122 -6.17 3.01 2.36
C ALA A 122 -5.87 4.25 3.20
N ARG A 123 -6.86 4.76 3.91
CA ARG A 123 -6.70 5.96 4.74
C ARG A 123 -5.71 5.71 5.88
N ARG A 124 -5.83 4.58 6.54
CA ARG A 124 -4.92 4.21 7.64
C ARG A 124 -3.47 4.09 7.17
N ALA A 125 -3.25 3.58 5.97
CA ALA A 125 -1.90 3.48 5.42
C ALA A 125 -1.26 4.86 5.25
N VAL A 126 -2.01 5.83 4.77
CA VAL A 126 -1.53 7.21 4.63
C VAL A 126 -1.30 7.84 6.00
N GLU A 127 -2.22 7.66 6.92
CA GLU A 127 -2.09 8.19 8.28
C GLU A 127 -0.85 7.63 8.99
N ALA A 128 -0.54 6.35 8.76
CA ALA A 128 0.60 5.70 9.39
C ALA A 128 1.93 6.33 9.00
N ILE A 129 2.14 6.68 7.75
CA ILE A 129 3.38 7.32 7.32
C ILE A 129 3.48 8.77 7.81
N PHE A 130 2.35 9.45 7.90
CA PHE A 130 2.31 10.82 8.41
C PHE A 130 2.75 10.87 9.88
N ILE A 131 2.23 9.97 10.70
CA ILE A 131 2.59 9.87 12.13
C ILE A 131 4.08 9.51 12.30
N ARG A 132 4.57 8.59 11.47
CA ARG A 132 5.96 8.12 11.57
C ARG A 132 7.00 9.17 11.21
N GLN A 133 6.60 10.22 10.53
CA GLN A 133 7.50 11.33 10.17
C GLN A 133 7.65 12.36 11.29
N SER A 134 6.75 12.33 12.23
CA SER A 134 6.81 13.29 13.36
C SER A 134 7.71 12.79 14.56
#